data_2c6c092d73821ba22b42b13bced59a87
#
_entry.id   2c6c092d73821ba22b42b13bced59a87
#
_cell.length_a   1.000
_cell.length_b   1.000
_cell.length_c   1.000
_cell.angle_alpha   90.00
_cell.angle_beta   90.00
_cell.angle_gamma   90.00
#
_symmetry.space_group_name_H-M   'P 1'
#
loop_
_entity.id
_entity.type
_entity.pdbx_description
1 polymer ?
#
loop_
_entity_poly.entity_id
_entity_poly.type
_entity_poly.pdbx_seq_one_letter_code
_entity_poly.pdbx_strand_id
1 'polypeptide(L)' 'MNQRIEQTYWRVLYTNPRAEMKVAQRLEKIGVEAYCPARMEMRQRSDRKKKIWVPLLPSMVLVNIEEQEKNKVFEVQG' A
#
# COMPACT_ATOMS: atom_id res chain seq x y z
N MET A 1 -30.36 -3.65 -20.03
CA MET A 1 -28.95 -3.50 -20.15
C MET A 1 -28.30 -3.60 -18.78
N ASN A 2 -27.48 -4.59 -18.61
CA ASN A 2 -26.85 -4.80 -17.31
C ASN A 2 -25.72 -3.84 -17.12
N GLN A 3 -25.97 -2.83 -16.33
CA GLN A 3 -24.87 -2.05 -15.83
C GLN A 3 -24.13 -2.87 -14.82
N ARG A 4 -22.94 -3.23 -15.18
CA ARG A 4 -22.06 -3.89 -14.26
C ARG A 4 -21.62 -2.86 -13.24
N ILE A 5 -22.17 -2.96 -12.06
CA ILE A 5 -21.70 -2.13 -10.96
C ILE A 5 -20.41 -2.77 -10.46
N GLU A 6 -19.31 -2.16 -10.80
CA GLU A 6 -18.02 -2.60 -10.29
C GLU A 6 -17.95 -2.23 -8.82
N GLN A 7 -18.07 -3.23 -7.97
CA GLN A 7 -17.90 -3.01 -6.55
C GLN A 7 -16.47 -3.33 -6.17
N THR A 8 -15.83 -2.34 -5.62
CA THR A 8 -14.49 -2.50 -5.05
C THR A 8 -14.60 -2.42 -3.54
N TYR A 9 -13.68 -3.06 -2.88
CA TYR A 9 -13.64 -3.11 -1.43
C TYR A 9 -12.25 -2.74 -0.95
N TRP A 10 -12.17 -1.98 0.12
CA TRP A 10 -10.90 -1.72 0.78
C TRP A 10 -10.52 -2.95 1.59
N ARG A 11 -9.32 -3.43 1.35
CA ARG A 11 -8.78 -4.58 2.06
C ARG A 11 -7.39 -4.25 2.56
N VAL A 12 -6.97 -4.97 3.60
CA VAL A 12 -5.63 -4.84 4.14
C VAL A 12 -4.75 -5.91 3.51
N LEU A 13 -3.67 -5.47 2.92
CA LEU A 13 -2.65 -6.37 2.40
C LEU A 13 -1.47 -6.34 3.35
N TYR A 14 -1.08 -7.51 3.84
CA TYR A 14 0.08 -7.61 4.72
C TYR A 14 1.34 -7.74 3.90
N THR A 15 2.35 -7.00 4.28
CA THR A 15 3.62 -6.97 3.57
C THR A 15 4.76 -7.31 4.53
N ASN A 16 5.94 -7.51 3.97
CA ASN A 16 7.15 -7.58 4.77
C ASN A 16 7.44 -6.20 5.37
N PRO A 17 8.10 -6.16 6.53
CA PRO A 17 8.47 -4.87 7.11
C PRO A 17 9.29 -4.04 6.14
N ARG A 18 9.03 -2.75 6.11
CA ARG A 18 9.70 -1.77 5.24
C ARG A 18 9.40 -1.92 3.76
N ALA A 19 8.50 -2.84 3.38
CA ALA A 19 8.11 -3.03 2.00
C ALA A 19 6.81 -2.28 1.64
N GLU A 20 6.16 -1.63 2.60
CA GLU A 20 4.82 -1.08 2.44
C GLU A 20 4.74 -0.11 1.26
N MET A 21 5.62 0.86 1.20
CA MET A 21 5.58 1.86 0.12
C MET A 21 5.94 1.26 -1.22
N LYS A 22 6.88 0.33 -1.23
CA LYS A 22 7.30 -0.36 -2.44
C LYS A 22 6.18 -1.18 -3.02
N VAL A 23 5.46 -1.90 -2.18
CA VAL A 23 4.30 -2.69 -2.59
C VAL A 23 3.20 -1.79 -3.11
N ALA A 24 2.92 -0.69 -2.42
CA ALA A 24 1.90 0.25 -2.87
C ALA A 24 2.22 0.82 -4.26
N GLN A 25 3.48 1.17 -4.50
CA GLN A 25 3.91 1.68 -5.80
C GLN A 25 3.76 0.63 -6.90
N ARG A 26 4.09 -0.61 -6.61
CA ARG A 26 3.94 -1.70 -7.57
C ARG A 26 2.47 -1.95 -7.91
N LEU A 27 1.61 -1.88 -6.91
CA LEU A 27 0.18 -2.05 -7.12
C LEU A 27 -0.38 -0.95 -8.00
N GLU A 28 0.03 0.29 -7.79
CA GLU A 28 -0.40 1.39 -8.62
C GLU A 28 0.02 1.22 -10.07
N LYS A 29 1.20 0.66 -10.31
CA LYS A 29 1.68 0.40 -11.67
C LYS A 29 0.82 -0.59 -12.42
N ILE A 30 0.22 -1.54 -11.72
CA ILE A 30 -0.67 -2.52 -12.36
C ILE A 30 -2.14 -2.09 -12.33
N GLY A 31 -2.40 -0.84 -11.94
CA GLY A 31 -3.74 -0.29 -11.97
C GLY A 31 -4.58 -0.55 -10.75
N VAL A 32 -3.97 -0.96 -9.64
CA VAL A 32 -4.67 -1.19 -8.38
C VAL A 32 -4.54 0.04 -7.50
N GLU A 33 -5.66 0.53 -6.99
CA GLU A 33 -5.63 1.64 -6.06
C GLU A 33 -5.10 1.16 -4.71
N ALA A 34 -3.98 1.72 -4.30
CA ALA A 34 -3.32 1.33 -3.07
C ALA A 34 -3.00 2.57 -2.24
N TYR A 35 -3.10 2.40 -0.93
CA TYR A 35 -2.82 3.48 -0.01
C TYR A 35 -1.97 2.98 1.14
N CYS A 36 -0.82 3.61 1.31
CA CYS A 36 0.07 3.35 2.43
C CYS A 36 0.12 4.62 3.27
N PRO A 37 -0.71 4.73 4.32
CA PRO A 37 -0.69 5.93 5.15
C PRO A 37 0.65 6.05 5.84
N ALA A 38 1.24 7.22 5.73
CA ALA A 38 2.54 7.49 6.30
C ALA A 38 2.58 8.91 6.85
N ARG A 39 3.41 9.11 7.84
CA ARG A 39 3.67 10.43 8.39
C ARG A 39 5.14 10.75 8.26
N MET A 40 5.45 12.03 8.23
CA MET A 40 6.82 12.46 8.24
C MET A 40 7.32 12.54 9.67
N GLU A 41 8.44 11.90 9.91
CA GLU A 41 9.05 11.89 11.22
C GLU A 41 10.47 12.40 11.12
N MET A 42 10.86 13.23 12.08
CA MET A 42 12.20 13.76 12.14
C MET A 42 13.04 12.83 13.03
N ARG A 43 14.07 12.24 12.46
CA ARG A 43 14.99 11.41 13.22
C ARG A 43 16.36 12.04 13.24
N GLN A 44 16.95 12.04 14.42
CA GLN A 44 18.30 12.53 14.60
C GLN A 44 19.25 11.34 14.61
N ARG A 45 20.21 11.37 13.66
CA ARG A 45 21.29 10.40 13.63
C ARG A 45 22.59 11.17 13.72
N SER A 46 23.37 10.92 14.78
CA SER A 46 24.59 11.68 15.05
C SER A 46 24.29 13.18 15.08
N ASP A 47 24.92 13.97 14.24
CA ASP A 47 24.74 15.42 14.21
C ASP A 47 23.72 15.89 13.19
N ARG A 48 23.01 14.96 12.52
CA ARG A 48 22.13 15.32 11.44
C ARG A 48 20.69 14.93 11.74
N LYS A 49 19.78 15.87 11.48
CA LYS A 49 18.35 15.59 11.51
C LYS A 49 17.92 15.19 10.11
N LYS A 50 17.25 14.06 10.01
CA LYS A 50 16.77 13.55 8.74
C LYS A 50 15.25 13.36 8.81
N LYS A 51 14.55 13.87 7.80
CA LYS A 51 13.11 13.64 7.66
C LYS A 51 12.91 12.31 6.95
N ILE A 52 12.12 11.44 7.55
CA ILE A 52 11.78 10.15 6.95
C ILE A 52 10.28 9.93 6.99
N TRP A 53 9.79 9.21 5.99
CA TRP A 53 8.40 8.78 5.97
C TRP A 53 8.27 7.47 6.73
N VAL A 54 7.36 7.46 7.69
CA VAL A 54 7.12 6.28 8.53
C VAL A 54 5.69 5.81 8.29
N PRO A 55 5.49 4.55 7.94
CA PRO A 55 4.15 4.03 7.79
C PRO A 55 3.36 4.11 9.10
N LEU A 56 2.11 4.54 9.01
CA LEU A 56 1.22 4.55 10.17
C LEU A 56 0.74 3.15 10.50
N LEU A 57 0.68 2.27 9.50
CA LEU A 57 0.30 0.88 9.65
C LEU A 57 1.46 0.00 9.20
N PRO A 58 2.37 -0.36 10.10
CA PRO A 58 3.53 -1.17 9.74
C PRO A 58 3.12 -2.52 9.13
N SER A 59 3.81 -2.91 8.06
CA SER A 59 3.57 -4.15 7.33
C SER A 59 2.17 -4.28 6.74
N MET A 60 1.50 -3.16 6.50
CA MET A 60 0.16 -3.13 5.96
C MET A 60 0.03 -2.10 4.85
N VAL A 61 -0.71 -2.47 3.81
CA VAL A 61 -1.08 -1.55 2.74
C VAL A 61 -2.58 -1.72 2.51
N LEU A 62 -3.29 -0.61 2.40
CA LEU A 62 -4.70 -0.64 2.09
C LEU A 62 -4.86 -0.67 0.58
N VAL A 63 -5.69 -1.59 0.08
CA VAL A 63 -5.94 -1.73 -1.34
C VAL A 63 -7.43 -1.71 -1.59
N ASN A 64 -7.83 -1.06 -2.67
CA ASN A 64 -9.21 -1.02 -3.11
C ASN A 64 -9.31 -1.86 -4.37
N ILE A 65 -9.86 -3.06 -4.24
CA ILE A 65 -9.88 -4.05 -5.31
C ILE A 65 -11.23 -4.69 -5.47
N GLU A 66 -11.49 -5.16 -6.69
CA GLU A 66 -12.61 -6.05 -6.95
C GLU A 66 -12.26 -7.46 -6.48
N GLU A 67 -13.29 -8.25 -6.23
CA GLU A 67 -13.11 -9.64 -5.83
C GLU A 67 -12.22 -10.40 -6.82
N GLN A 68 -12.36 -10.09 -8.10
CA GLN A 68 -11.64 -10.76 -9.18
C GLN A 68 -10.16 -10.40 -9.22
N GLU A 69 -9.76 -9.31 -8.61
CA GLU A 69 -8.40 -8.80 -8.66
C GLU A 69 -7.50 -9.32 -7.54
N LYS A 70 -8.05 -10.12 -6.65
CA LYS A 70 -7.28 -10.65 -5.52
C LYS A 70 -5.97 -11.30 -5.93
N ASN A 71 -6.01 -12.07 -7.00
CA ASN A 71 -4.81 -12.81 -7.45
C ASN A 71 -3.71 -11.88 -7.90
N LYS A 72 -4.06 -10.78 -8.57
CA LYS A 72 -3.07 -9.78 -9.00
C LYS A 72 -2.36 -9.16 -7.81
N VAL A 73 -3.12 -8.88 -6.76
CA VAL A 73 -2.57 -8.24 -5.57
C VAL A 73 -1.59 -9.17 -4.85
N PHE A 74 -1.92 -10.44 -4.77
CA PHE A 74 -1.06 -11.41 -4.11
C PHE A 74 0.27 -11.61 -4.84
N GLU A 75 0.30 -11.42 -6.15
CA GLU A 75 1.54 -11.53 -6.91
C GLU A 75 2.54 -10.44 -6.57
N VAL A 76 2.06 -9.30 -6.09
CA VAL A 76 2.91 -8.14 -5.79
C VAL A 76 3.35 -8.12 -4.33
N GLN A 77 2.81 -9.00 -3.54
CA GLN A 77 3.09 -9.07 -2.12
C GLN A 77 4.58 -9.33 -1.88
N GLY A 78 5.22 -8.38 -1.23
CA GLY A 78 6.65 -8.45 -0.98
C GLY A 78 7.00 -8.78 0.45
#